data_d93df3f32f32f03e67767d944444cec8
#
_entry.id   d93df3f32f32f03e67767d944444cec8
#
_cell.length_a   1.000
_cell.length_b   1.000
_cell.length_c   1.000
_cell.angle_alpha   90.00
_cell.angle_beta   90.00
_cell.angle_gamma   90.00
#
_symmetry.space_group_name_H-M   'P 1'
#
loop_
_entity.id
_entity.type
_entity.pdbx_description
1 polymer ?
#
loop_
_entity_poly.entity_id
_entity_poly.type
_entity_poly.pdbx_seq_one_letter_code
_entity_poly.pdbx_strand_id
1 'polypeptide(L)'
;MIDLLERDVFNWNVYPRFSDLKNDYGPVMEYIPIPIGEPFRVAHLNVVAVPVNHIVPTVGLVVSDGQKSVAFSSDTAETEEFWKIINEMKGLDALLIEASFPDRLAKLAHVSRHFTPASLGQELKKLTHNGMDIMAVHLKPSYRDEIIQQLNALNIPDLKVMEPGKIYEW
;
A
#
# COMPACT_ATOMS: atom_id res chain seq x y z
N MET A 1 -17.03 5.98 3.19
CA MET A 1 -16.54 5.32 1.95
C MET A 1 -17.62 4.47 1.29
N ILE A 2 -18.29 3.56 2.03
CA ILE A 2 -19.38 2.70 1.49
C ILE A 2 -20.47 3.55 0.84
N ASP A 3 -20.96 4.59 1.52
CA ASP A 3 -22.00 5.50 0.98
C ASP A 3 -21.58 6.17 -0.33
N LEU A 4 -20.29 6.49 -0.51
CA LEU A 4 -19.76 7.04 -1.76
C LEU A 4 -19.77 6.00 -2.88
N LEU A 5 -19.36 4.76 -2.57
CA LEU A 5 -19.39 3.67 -3.54
C LEU A 5 -20.81 3.38 -4.01
N GLU A 6 -21.78 3.34 -3.10
CA GLU A 6 -23.19 3.08 -3.43
C GLU A 6 -23.86 4.26 -4.13
N ARG A 7 -23.48 5.50 -3.81
CA ARG A 7 -24.03 6.68 -4.47
C ARG A 7 -23.46 6.88 -5.88
N ASP A 8 -22.16 6.70 -6.05
CA ASP A 8 -21.44 7.17 -7.22
C ASP A 8 -21.02 6.05 -8.18
N VAL A 9 -20.96 4.80 -7.72
CA VAL A 9 -20.51 3.66 -8.52
C VAL A 9 -21.60 2.58 -8.62
N PHE A 10 -21.96 1.95 -7.50
CA PHE A 10 -22.93 0.85 -7.46
C PHE A 10 -24.36 1.39 -7.24
N ASN A 11 -24.91 2.13 -8.21
CA ASN A 11 -26.11 2.95 -8.06
C ASN A 11 -27.22 2.67 -9.08
N TRP A 12 -27.14 1.56 -9.80
CA TRP A 12 -28.03 1.15 -10.89
C TRP A 12 -27.93 1.98 -12.19
N ASN A 13 -27.22 3.11 -12.15
CA ASN A 13 -26.97 3.93 -13.35
C ASN A 13 -25.61 3.62 -13.98
N VAL A 14 -24.59 3.41 -13.16
CA VAL A 14 -23.22 3.06 -13.61
C VAL A 14 -23.02 1.55 -13.52
N TYR A 15 -23.21 1.00 -12.33
CA TYR A 15 -23.17 -0.45 -12.08
C TYR A 15 -24.37 -0.87 -11.21
N PRO A 16 -24.79 -2.16 -11.30
CA PRO A 16 -25.78 -2.69 -10.37
C PRO A 16 -25.34 -2.50 -8.91
N ARG A 17 -26.28 -2.19 -8.03
CA ARG A 17 -26.01 -2.19 -6.60
C ARG A 17 -26.03 -3.63 -6.10
N PHE A 18 -24.85 -4.26 -6.05
CA PHE A 18 -24.72 -5.68 -5.69
C PHE A 18 -25.19 -5.99 -4.27
N SER A 19 -25.14 -5.01 -3.37
CA SER A 19 -25.67 -5.14 -2.00
C SER A 19 -27.19 -5.32 -1.94
N ASP A 20 -27.93 -4.89 -2.97
CA ASP A 20 -29.39 -5.09 -3.07
C ASP A 20 -29.74 -6.47 -3.62
N LEU A 21 -28.80 -7.15 -4.29
CA LEU A 21 -29.04 -8.44 -4.95
C LEU A 21 -28.95 -9.58 -3.92
N LYS A 22 -29.89 -10.52 -4.04
CA LYS A 22 -29.97 -11.71 -3.19
C LYS A 22 -30.18 -12.95 -4.06
N ASN A 23 -29.74 -14.08 -3.57
CA ASN A 23 -30.03 -15.41 -4.08
C ASN A 23 -30.53 -16.30 -2.94
N ASP A 24 -30.72 -17.60 -3.19
CA ASP A 24 -31.21 -18.56 -2.20
C ASP A 24 -30.29 -18.74 -0.97
N TYR A 25 -29.03 -18.26 -1.05
CA TYR A 25 -28.03 -18.36 0.01
C TYR A 25 -27.84 -17.03 0.77
N GLY A 26 -28.47 -15.94 0.35
CA GLY A 26 -28.40 -14.63 1.00
C GLY A 26 -27.94 -13.50 0.06
N PRO A 27 -27.42 -12.40 0.58
CA PRO A 27 -26.95 -11.28 -0.21
C PRO A 27 -25.75 -11.67 -1.10
N VAL A 28 -25.70 -11.13 -2.33
CA VAL A 28 -24.62 -11.39 -3.29
C VAL A 28 -23.33 -10.69 -2.86
N MET A 29 -23.45 -9.54 -2.20
CA MET A 29 -22.32 -8.76 -1.67
C MET A 29 -22.73 -8.09 -0.37
N GLU A 30 -21.78 -8.06 0.56
CA GLU A 30 -21.90 -7.34 1.83
C GLU A 30 -20.64 -6.50 2.05
N TYR A 31 -20.81 -5.27 2.52
CA TYR A 31 -19.72 -4.40 2.93
C TYR A 31 -19.40 -4.64 4.41
N ILE A 32 -18.16 -4.98 4.70
CA ILE A 32 -17.67 -5.12 6.06
C ILE A 32 -16.70 -3.97 6.36
N PRO A 33 -17.09 -2.96 7.16
CA PRO A 33 -16.16 -1.92 7.59
C PRO A 33 -14.99 -2.53 8.36
N ILE A 34 -13.77 -2.17 7.98
CA ILE A 34 -12.58 -2.61 8.69
C ILE A 34 -12.19 -1.58 9.76
N PRO A 35 -11.68 -2.03 10.93
CA PRO A 35 -11.13 -1.11 11.93
C PRO A 35 -9.81 -0.52 11.42
N ILE A 36 -9.55 0.73 11.82
CA ILE A 36 -8.30 1.43 11.47
C ILE A 36 -7.40 1.42 12.70
N GLY A 37 -6.14 0.98 12.52
CA GLY A 37 -5.14 0.89 13.59
C GLY A 37 -5.30 -0.32 14.51
N GLU A 38 -6.34 -1.13 14.34
CA GLU A 38 -6.60 -2.32 15.14
C GLU A 38 -6.50 -3.59 14.29
N PRO A 39 -6.04 -4.72 14.88
CA PRO A 39 -5.98 -6.00 14.16
C PRO A 39 -7.37 -6.53 13.83
N PHE A 40 -7.54 -7.05 12.63
CA PHE A 40 -8.70 -7.83 12.21
C PHE A 40 -8.27 -9.05 11.40
N ARG A 41 -9.18 -9.99 11.16
CA ARG A 41 -8.88 -11.21 10.41
C ARG A 41 -9.56 -11.25 9.06
N VAL A 42 -8.80 -11.70 8.07
CA VAL A 42 -9.31 -12.05 6.75
C VAL A 42 -8.87 -13.49 6.48
N ALA A 43 -9.81 -14.43 6.51
CA ALA A 43 -9.53 -15.86 6.47
C ALA A 43 -8.53 -16.28 7.57
N HIS A 44 -7.36 -16.80 7.20
CA HIS A 44 -6.30 -17.19 8.14
C HIS A 44 -5.31 -16.06 8.45
N LEU A 45 -5.40 -14.93 7.77
CA LEU A 45 -4.48 -13.81 7.92
C LEU A 45 -4.91 -12.84 9.01
N ASN A 46 -3.94 -12.33 9.76
CA ASN A 46 -4.11 -11.17 10.62
C ASN A 46 -3.71 -9.92 9.84
N VAL A 47 -4.54 -8.90 9.89
CA VAL A 47 -4.35 -7.66 9.11
C VAL A 47 -4.49 -6.45 10.03
N VAL A 48 -3.63 -5.45 9.83
CA VAL A 48 -3.79 -4.11 10.42
C VAL A 48 -3.86 -3.10 9.29
N ALA A 49 -4.90 -2.28 9.26
CA ALA A 49 -5.03 -1.17 8.32
C ALA A 49 -4.51 0.11 8.97
N VAL A 50 -3.54 0.76 8.35
CA VAL A 50 -2.84 1.93 8.88
C VAL A 50 -3.11 3.14 7.98
N PRO A 51 -3.59 4.28 8.48
CA PRO A 51 -3.74 5.47 7.68
C PRO A 51 -2.42 5.91 7.06
N VAL A 52 -2.46 6.31 5.79
CA VAL A 52 -1.31 6.85 5.06
C VAL A 52 -1.66 8.20 4.44
N ASN A 53 -0.66 8.92 3.97
CA ASN A 53 -0.82 10.29 3.49
C ASN A 53 -1.08 10.33 1.98
N HIS A 54 -2.34 10.19 1.58
CA HIS A 54 -2.75 10.31 0.17
C HIS A 54 -3.86 11.33 -0.04
N ILE A 55 -4.15 11.69 -1.31
CA ILE A 55 -5.18 12.71 -1.66
C ILE A 55 -6.60 12.23 -1.35
N VAL A 56 -6.82 10.93 -1.32
CA VAL A 56 -8.08 10.30 -0.89
C VAL A 56 -7.84 9.45 0.35
N PRO A 57 -8.87 9.14 1.15
CA PRO A 57 -8.72 8.24 2.30
C PRO A 57 -8.12 6.91 1.88
N THR A 58 -6.90 6.64 2.31
CA THR A 58 -6.10 5.48 1.93
C THR A 58 -5.48 4.86 3.17
N VAL A 59 -5.32 3.54 3.16
CA VAL A 59 -4.64 2.80 4.22
C VAL A 59 -3.53 1.95 3.63
N GLY A 60 -2.41 1.91 4.30
CA GLY A 60 -1.45 0.83 4.17
C GLY A 60 -1.93 -0.39 4.94
N LEU A 61 -1.38 -1.54 4.65
CA LEU A 61 -1.75 -2.80 5.29
C LEU A 61 -0.50 -3.49 5.84
N VAL A 62 -0.63 -4.03 7.03
CA VAL A 62 0.29 -5.02 7.56
C VAL A 62 -0.43 -6.36 7.62
N VAL A 63 0.13 -7.36 6.98
CA VAL A 63 -0.49 -8.68 6.82
C VAL A 63 0.44 -9.74 7.39
N SER A 64 -0.10 -10.64 8.22
CA SER A 64 0.66 -11.75 8.80
C SER A 64 -0.15 -13.04 8.82
N ASP A 65 0.49 -14.15 8.50
CA ASP A 65 -0.05 -15.50 8.69
C ASP A 65 0.28 -16.10 10.07
N GLY A 66 1.00 -15.36 10.90
CA GLY A 66 1.49 -15.78 12.23
C GLY A 66 2.94 -16.29 12.22
N GLN A 67 3.54 -16.53 11.04
CA GLN A 67 4.95 -16.88 10.86
C GLN A 67 5.71 -15.78 10.14
N LYS A 68 5.09 -15.23 9.11
CA LYS A 68 5.61 -14.20 8.23
C LYS A 68 4.76 -12.94 8.29
N SER A 69 5.38 -11.79 8.08
CA SER A 69 4.70 -10.50 8.08
C SER A 69 5.19 -9.64 6.92
N VAL A 70 4.25 -9.06 6.20
CA VAL A 70 4.52 -8.19 5.05
C VAL A 70 3.74 -6.89 5.22
N ALA A 71 4.40 -5.75 4.98
CA ALA A 71 3.77 -4.44 4.99
C ALA A 71 3.62 -3.89 3.57
N PHE A 72 2.49 -3.24 3.31
CA PHE A 72 2.17 -2.56 2.06
C PHE A 72 1.86 -1.11 2.36
N SER A 73 2.60 -0.17 1.77
CA SER A 73 2.32 1.25 1.99
C SER A 73 1.02 1.72 1.33
N SER A 74 0.55 1.07 0.28
CA SER A 74 -0.37 1.65 -0.69
C SER A 74 0.17 2.98 -1.24
N ASP A 75 -0.67 3.79 -1.91
CA ASP A 75 -0.27 5.08 -2.43
C ASP A 75 -0.13 6.09 -1.27
N THR A 76 1.02 6.72 -1.15
CA THR A 76 1.33 7.62 -0.03
C THR A 76 2.44 8.61 -0.35
N ALA A 77 2.41 9.75 0.30
CA ALA A 77 3.55 10.63 0.52
C ALA A 77 4.13 10.40 1.93
N GLU A 78 4.90 11.37 2.44
CA GLU A 78 5.49 11.33 3.77
C GLU A 78 4.44 11.03 4.85
N THR A 79 4.70 10.04 5.68
CA THR A 79 3.78 9.56 6.71
C THR A 79 4.54 9.23 8.00
N GLU A 80 3.88 9.33 9.14
CA GLU A 80 4.46 8.99 10.45
C GLU A 80 3.81 7.73 11.04
N GLU A 81 2.50 7.63 10.95
CA GLU A 81 1.73 6.53 11.56
C GLU A 81 2.12 5.17 11.01
N PHE A 82 2.34 5.08 9.69
CA PHE A 82 2.78 3.84 9.06
C PHE A 82 4.14 3.38 9.59
N TRP A 83 5.12 4.29 9.68
CA TRP A 83 6.45 3.98 10.21
C TRP A 83 6.40 3.59 11.68
N LYS A 84 5.60 4.28 12.47
CA LYS A 84 5.42 3.95 13.89
C LYS A 84 4.94 2.50 14.05
N ILE A 85 3.90 2.11 13.33
CA ILE A 85 3.31 0.77 13.45
C ILE A 85 4.30 -0.31 12.97
N ILE A 86 4.91 -0.15 11.81
CA ILE A 86 5.82 -1.18 11.32
C ILE A 86 7.10 -1.28 12.16
N ASN A 87 7.59 -0.18 12.75
CA ASN A 87 8.75 -0.18 13.62
C ASN A 87 8.48 -0.83 15.00
N GLU A 88 7.23 -0.86 15.45
CA GLU A 88 6.83 -1.55 16.68
C GLU A 88 6.64 -3.06 16.49
N MET A 89 6.61 -3.55 15.26
CA MET A 89 6.47 -4.99 14.97
C MET A 89 7.71 -5.77 15.40
N LYS A 90 7.53 -6.99 15.86
CA LYS A 90 8.63 -7.88 16.26
C LYS A 90 9.33 -8.61 15.12
N GLY A 91 8.91 -8.38 13.90
CA GLY A 91 9.50 -8.96 12.69
C GLY A 91 8.71 -8.53 11.47
N LEU A 92 9.43 -8.16 10.44
CA LEU A 92 8.87 -7.81 9.14
C LEU A 92 9.78 -8.47 8.10
N ASP A 93 9.21 -9.35 7.29
CA ASP A 93 9.94 -10.08 6.26
C ASP A 93 10.07 -9.27 4.96
N ALA A 94 9.04 -8.47 4.65
CA ALA A 94 9.09 -7.58 3.50
C ALA A 94 8.27 -6.30 3.70
N LEU A 95 8.75 -5.21 3.09
CA LEU A 95 8.07 -3.95 2.95
C LEU A 95 7.85 -3.64 1.45
N LEU A 96 6.60 -3.58 1.01
CA LEU A 96 6.24 -3.09 -0.31
C LEU A 96 5.87 -1.61 -0.20
N ILE A 97 6.64 -0.75 -0.84
CA ILE A 97 6.48 0.71 -0.75
C ILE A 97 6.46 1.35 -2.12
N GLU A 98 5.57 2.30 -2.32
CA GLU A 98 5.42 2.96 -3.61
C GLU A 98 6.59 3.87 -3.98
N ALA A 99 6.86 3.99 -5.30
CA ALA A 99 7.77 4.96 -5.90
C ALA A 99 7.24 5.36 -7.28
N SER A 100 6.31 6.29 -7.32
CA SER A 100 5.46 6.50 -8.51
C SER A 100 6.08 7.38 -9.58
N PHE A 101 6.84 8.40 -9.22
CA PHE A 101 7.34 9.42 -10.15
C PHE A 101 8.86 9.60 -10.07
N PRO A 102 9.53 9.96 -11.18
CA PRO A 102 10.96 10.32 -11.15
C PRO A 102 11.18 11.66 -10.43
N ASP A 103 12.38 11.89 -9.93
CA ASP A 103 12.75 13.08 -9.12
C ASP A 103 12.47 14.41 -9.82
N ARG A 104 12.62 14.48 -11.14
CA ARG A 104 12.27 15.69 -11.92
C ARG A 104 10.79 16.07 -11.86
N LEU A 105 9.93 15.14 -11.49
CA LEU A 105 8.49 15.35 -11.30
C LEU A 105 8.10 15.48 -9.81
N ALA A 106 9.03 15.87 -8.95
CA ALA A 106 8.79 16.01 -7.50
C ALA A 106 7.59 16.91 -7.16
N LYS A 107 7.34 17.99 -7.94
CA LYS A 107 6.16 18.85 -7.74
C LYS A 107 4.87 18.09 -7.99
N LEU A 108 4.81 17.25 -9.04
CA LEU A 108 3.65 16.43 -9.33
C LEU A 108 3.47 15.36 -8.27
N ALA A 109 4.53 14.66 -7.90
CA ALA A 109 4.53 13.69 -6.82
C ALA A 109 3.98 14.29 -5.51
N HIS A 110 4.46 15.49 -5.13
CA HIS A 110 3.99 16.19 -3.93
C HIS A 110 2.48 16.52 -3.96
N VAL A 111 1.97 17.11 -5.06
CA VAL A 111 0.55 17.47 -5.13
C VAL A 111 -0.37 16.27 -5.27
N SER A 112 0.08 15.17 -5.85
CA SER A 112 -0.65 13.91 -5.95
C SER A 112 -0.39 12.95 -4.79
N ARG A 113 0.47 13.36 -3.82
CA ARG A 113 0.85 12.58 -2.62
C ARG A 113 1.38 11.19 -2.95
N HIS A 114 2.46 11.20 -3.73
CA HIS A 114 3.25 10.03 -4.09
C HIS A 114 4.73 10.28 -3.82
N PHE A 115 5.52 9.20 -3.78
CA PHE A 115 6.98 9.30 -3.68
C PHE A 115 7.67 9.44 -5.04
N THR A 116 8.81 10.14 -4.98
CA THR A 116 9.91 9.98 -5.92
C THR A 116 11.01 9.15 -5.25
N PRO A 117 11.99 8.60 -5.99
CA PRO A 117 13.15 7.95 -5.38
C PRO A 117 13.84 8.78 -4.30
N ALA A 118 14.05 10.06 -4.52
CA ALA A 118 14.67 10.95 -3.54
C ALA A 118 13.85 11.08 -2.26
N SER A 119 12.54 11.32 -2.35
CA SER A 119 11.67 11.41 -1.17
C SER A 119 11.49 10.07 -0.47
N LEU A 120 11.38 8.96 -1.20
CA LEU A 120 11.38 7.62 -0.64
C LEU A 120 12.67 7.34 0.14
N GLY A 121 13.83 7.71 -0.40
CA GLY A 121 15.11 7.55 0.28
C GLY A 121 15.19 8.33 1.61
N GLN A 122 14.48 9.46 1.75
CA GLN A 122 14.38 10.15 3.04
C GLN A 122 13.43 9.42 3.99
N GLU A 123 12.29 8.95 3.49
CA GLU A 123 11.30 8.21 4.29
C GLU A 123 11.88 6.91 4.85
N LEU A 124 12.63 6.16 4.06
CA LEU A 124 13.27 4.92 4.49
C LEU A 124 14.25 5.09 5.65
N LYS A 125 14.72 6.31 5.93
CA LYS A 125 15.52 6.59 7.13
C LYS A 125 14.75 6.47 8.45
N LYS A 126 13.42 6.49 8.39
CA LYS A 126 12.54 6.28 9.55
C LYS A 126 12.40 4.81 9.92
N LEU A 127 12.78 3.91 9.02
CA LEU A 127 12.70 2.47 9.22
C LEU A 127 13.81 2.02 10.17
N THR A 128 13.43 1.28 11.22
CA THR A 128 14.37 0.77 12.24
C THR A 128 14.67 -0.72 12.07
N HIS A 129 13.92 -1.43 11.23
CA HIS A 129 14.18 -2.84 10.92
C HIS A 129 15.32 -3.01 9.93
N ASN A 130 16.04 -4.13 10.07
CA ASN A 130 17.12 -4.53 9.18
C ASN A 130 16.90 -5.96 8.68
N GLY A 131 17.45 -6.28 7.52
CA GLY A 131 17.48 -7.65 6.98
C GLY A 131 16.15 -8.15 6.41
N MET A 132 15.23 -7.24 6.06
CA MET A 132 14.02 -7.55 5.29
C MET A 132 14.14 -7.07 3.85
N ASP A 133 13.38 -7.65 2.95
CA ASP A 133 13.28 -7.15 1.59
C ASP A 133 12.47 -5.83 1.55
N ILE A 134 13.02 -4.79 0.92
CA ILE A 134 12.30 -3.55 0.61
C ILE A 134 12.01 -3.53 -0.88
N MET A 135 10.72 -3.60 -1.23
CA MET A 135 10.27 -3.75 -2.61
C MET A 135 9.59 -2.45 -3.09
N ALA A 136 10.25 -1.73 -4.00
CA ALA A 136 9.61 -0.58 -4.65
C ALA A 136 8.53 -1.07 -5.62
N VAL A 137 7.32 -0.53 -5.47
CA VAL A 137 6.13 -0.86 -6.25
C VAL A 137 5.49 0.39 -6.84
N HIS A 138 4.43 0.23 -7.63
CA HIS A 138 3.60 1.32 -8.19
C HIS A 138 4.36 2.32 -9.07
N LEU A 139 5.48 1.88 -9.69
CA LEU A 139 6.21 2.73 -10.64
C LEU A 139 5.33 3.04 -11.85
N LYS A 140 5.15 4.32 -12.18
CA LYS A 140 4.36 4.72 -13.36
C LYS A 140 5.04 4.19 -14.64
N PRO A 141 4.36 3.42 -15.49
CA PRO A 141 4.98 2.73 -16.64
C PRO A 141 5.78 3.65 -17.56
N SER A 142 5.28 4.87 -17.80
CA SER A 142 5.94 5.86 -18.67
C SER A 142 7.29 6.37 -18.14
N TYR A 143 7.60 6.14 -16.87
CA TYR A 143 8.82 6.62 -16.21
C TYR A 143 9.61 5.50 -15.55
N ARG A 144 9.21 4.25 -15.78
CA ARG A 144 9.71 3.09 -15.03
C ARG A 144 11.24 2.98 -15.06
N ASP A 145 11.85 3.09 -16.21
CA ASP A 145 13.30 2.91 -16.34
C ASP A 145 14.08 4.04 -15.64
N GLU A 146 13.60 5.28 -15.72
CA GLU A 146 14.18 6.42 -15.02
C GLU A 146 14.06 6.26 -13.50
N ILE A 147 12.90 5.84 -13.01
CA ILE A 147 12.68 5.58 -11.58
C ILE A 147 13.60 4.47 -11.08
N ILE A 148 13.73 3.37 -11.82
CA ILE A 148 14.65 2.27 -11.48
C ILE A 148 16.09 2.75 -11.38
N GLN A 149 16.54 3.54 -12.35
CA GLN A 149 17.90 4.11 -12.33
C GLN A 149 18.12 4.96 -11.07
N GLN A 150 17.15 5.81 -10.71
CA GLN A 150 17.23 6.68 -9.54
C GLN A 150 17.15 5.88 -8.23
N LEU A 151 16.30 4.85 -8.13
CA LEU A 151 16.24 3.96 -6.97
C LEU A 151 17.58 3.24 -6.77
N ASN A 152 18.17 2.70 -7.83
CA ASN A 152 19.48 2.05 -7.76
C ASN A 152 20.59 3.01 -7.31
N ALA A 153 20.52 4.28 -7.71
CA ALA A 153 21.48 5.31 -7.31
C ALA A 153 21.41 5.67 -5.82
N LEU A 154 20.32 5.34 -5.11
CA LEU A 154 20.22 5.56 -3.67
C LEU A 154 21.19 4.66 -2.88
N ASN A 155 21.64 3.54 -3.44
CA ASN A 155 22.50 2.55 -2.80
C ASN A 155 21.98 2.09 -1.43
N ILE A 156 20.67 1.95 -1.29
CA ILE A 156 20.04 1.45 -0.06
C ILE A 156 20.10 -0.08 -0.08
N PRO A 157 20.69 -0.72 0.95
CA PRO A 157 20.69 -2.17 1.05
C PRO A 157 19.26 -2.72 1.05
N ASP A 158 19.07 -3.88 0.43
CA ASP A 158 17.81 -4.62 0.36
C ASP A 158 16.67 -3.93 -0.41
N LEU A 159 16.89 -2.72 -0.95
CA LEU A 159 15.93 -2.05 -1.83
C LEU A 159 16.00 -2.64 -3.23
N LYS A 160 14.90 -3.23 -3.65
CA LYS A 160 14.71 -3.86 -4.98
C LYS A 160 13.46 -3.29 -5.64
N VAL A 161 13.34 -3.42 -6.95
CA VAL A 161 12.11 -3.10 -7.68
C VAL A 161 11.32 -4.39 -7.91
N MET A 162 10.05 -4.38 -7.52
CA MET A 162 9.17 -5.52 -7.80
C MET A 162 8.88 -5.65 -9.29
N GLU A 163 8.99 -6.87 -9.81
CA GLU A 163 8.74 -7.18 -11.22
C GLU A 163 7.31 -7.70 -11.38
N PRO A 164 6.50 -7.11 -12.25
CA PRO A 164 5.16 -7.62 -12.53
C PRO A 164 5.18 -9.07 -13.02
N GLY A 165 4.30 -9.90 -12.48
CA GLY A 165 4.16 -11.30 -12.85
C GLY A 165 5.16 -12.26 -12.21
N LYS A 166 6.15 -11.76 -11.45
CA LYS A 166 7.07 -12.59 -10.68
C LYS A 166 6.44 -12.97 -9.33
N ILE A 167 6.66 -14.20 -8.90
CA ILE A 167 6.28 -14.70 -7.58
C ILE A 167 7.41 -14.38 -6.60
N TYR A 168 7.05 -13.87 -5.43
CA TYR A 168 7.95 -13.61 -4.30
C TYR A 168 7.46 -14.42 -3.10
N GLU A 169 8.39 -15.03 -2.38
CA GLU A 169 8.13 -15.85 -1.20
C GLU A 169 9.05 -15.39 -0.07
N TRP A 170 8.51 -15.21 1.15
CA TRP A 170 9.23 -14.81 2.35
C TRP A 170 9.05 -15.78 3.49
#